data_2f4dfed5c6b5b4d46f379816522e9835
#
_entry.id   2f4dfed5c6b5b4d46f379816522e9835
#
_cell.length_a   1.000
_cell.length_b   1.000
_cell.length_c   1.000
_cell.angle_alpha   90.00
_cell.angle_beta   90.00
_cell.angle_gamma   90.00
#
_symmetry.space_group_name_H-M   'P 1'
#
loop_
_entity.id
_entity.type
_entity.pdbx_description
1 polymer ?
#
loop_
_entity_poly.entity_id
_entity_poly.type
_entity_poly.pdbx_seq_one_letter_code
_entity_poly.pdbx_strand_id
1 'polypeptide(L)'
;DRWAAVHNLKQMAATVAAMEQYGNSPEGLDEALVSANADLQSSAAELKAAEAALREKKDLQKQVLAYSKTRNVRQGLKAQKTDKARKAYRERHESDFIIADAAARYFREQGIKKPPAYKALQAEIERLTAGKNACYNDYRTKKERVRELQTMKSNLSQMRCGEPSRQKKQEQER
;
A
#
# COMPACT_ATOMS: atom_id res chain seq x y z
N ASP A 1 -16.28 -10.52 -35.73
CA ASP A 1 -15.68 -9.20 -36.00
C ASP A 1 -14.19 -9.38 -36.37
N ARG A 2 -13.84 -9.00 -37.63
CA ARG A 2 -12.48 -9.23 -38.21
C ARG A 2 -11.38 -8.59 -37.38
N TRP A 3 -11.65 -7.46 -36.75
CA TRP A 3 -10.69 -6.75 -35.89
C TRP A 3 -10.38 -7.55 -34.63
N ALA A 4 -11.38 -8.10 -33.97
CA ALA A 4 -11.21 -8.93 -32.77
C ALA A 4 -10.40 -10.21 -33.06
N ALA A 5 -10.66 -10.83 -34.23
CA ALA A 5 -9.91 -12.02 -34.68
C ALA A 5 -8.41 -11.70 -34.89
N VAL A 6 -8.11 -10.58 -35.56
CA VAL A 6 -6.73 -10.13 -35.79
C VAL A 6 -6.04 -9.76 -34.46
N HIS A 7 -6.76 -9.12 -33.53
CA HIS A 7 -6.22 -8.77 -32.20
C HIS A 7 -5.89 -10.03 -31.41
N ASN A 8 -6.79 -10.99 -31.34
CA ASN A 8 -6.57 -12.26 -30.64
C ASN A 8 -5.38 -13.03 -31.25
N LEU A 9 -5.25 -13.06 -32.59
CA LEU A 9 -4.12 -13.74 -33.25
C LEU A 9 -2.78 -13.08 -32.87
N LYS A 10 -2.72 -11.76 -32.82
CA LYS A 10 -1.52 -11.04 -32.38
C LYS A 10 -1.17 -11.34 -30.91
N GLN A 11 -2.16 -11.41 -30.05
CA GLN A 11 -1.96 -11.77 -28.64
C GLN A 11 -1.47 -13.21 -28.48
N MET A 12 -2.01 -14.13 -29.26
CA MET A 12 -1.56 -15.52 -29.27
C MET A 12 -0.12 -15.64 -29.76
N ALA A 13 0.24 -14.96 -30.85
CA ALA A 13 1.61 -14.94 -31.36
C ALA A 13 2.60 -14.38 -30.33
N ALA A 14 2.24 -13.28 -29.65
CA ALA A 14 3.04 -12.70 -28.57
C ALA A 14 3.20 -13.67 -27.39
N THR A 15 2.14 -14.42 -27.04
CA THR A 15 2.19 -15.47 -26.00
C THR A 15 3.18 -16.56 -26.38
N VAL A 16 3.15 -17.08 -27.63
CA VAL A 16 4.07 -18.12 -28.09
C VAL A 16 5.53 -17.63 -28.04
N ALA A 17 5.80 -16.42 -28.52
CA ALA A 17 7.14 -15.84 -28.46
C ALA A 17 7.65 -15.66 -27.02
N ALA A 18 6.78 -15.28 -26.08
CA ALA A 18 7.14 -15.11 -24.68
C ALA A 18 7.34 -16.45 -23.95
N MET A 19 6.79 -17.55 -24.46
CA MET A 19 6.95 -18.89 -23.85
C MET A 19 8.39 -19.40 -23.86
N GLU A 20 9.26 -18.90 -24.75
CA GLU A 20 10.68 -19.25 -24.77
C GLU A 20 11.36 -18.94 -23.41
N GLN A 21 10.92 -17.88 -22.74
CA GLN A 21 11.43 -17.48 -21.41
C GLN A 21 11.07 -18.48 -20.30
N TYR A 22 10.07 -19.34 -20.54
CA TYR A 22 9.54 -20.32 -19.58
C TYR A 22 9.79 -21.76 -20.05
N GLY A 23 10.84 -21.97 -20.84
CA GLY A 23 11.22 -23.29 -21.34
C GLY A 23 10.20 -23.90 -22.30
N ASN A 24 9.39 -23.09 -22.96
CA ASN A 24 8.31 -23.51 -23.87
C ASN A 24 7.36 -24.56 -23.26
N SER A 25 7.19 -24.56 -21.92
CA SER A 25 6.35 -25.52 -21.22
C SER A 25 5.27 -24.83 -20.38
N PRO A 26 4.05 -25.41 -20.30
CA PRO A 26 3.02 -24.91 -19.40
C PRO A 26 3.44 -24.95 -17.94
N GLU A 27 4.23 -25.94 -17.54
CA GLU A 27 4.75 -26.12 -16.19
C GLU A 27 5.68 -24.97 -15.81
N GLY A 28 6.60 -24.56 -16.70
CA GLY A 28 7.49 -23.42 -16.47
C GLY A 28 6.72 -22.08 -16.33
N LEU A 29 5.60 -21.93 -17.06
CA LEU A 29 4.71 -20.78 -16.90
C LEU A 29 3.97 -20.83 -15.55
N ASP A 30 3.55 -22.00 -15.09
CA ASP A 30 2.88 -22.18 -13.80
C ASP A 30 3.83 -21.91 -12.64
N GLU A 31 5.08 -22.36 -12.70
CA GLU A 31 6.12 -22.01 -11.73
C GLU A 31 6.39 -20.52 -11.69
N ALA A 32 6.50 -19.86 -12.84
CA ALA A 32 6.66 -18.41 -12.93
C ALA A 32 5.47 -17.66 -12.34
N LEU A 33 4.25 -18.16 -12.55
CA LEU A 33 3.04 -17.56 -11.98
C LEU A 33 2.99 -17.73 -10.45
N VAL A 34 3.38 -18.87 -9.92
CA VAL A 34 3.49 -19.11 -8.46
C VAL A 34 4.51 -18.13 -7.85
N SER A 35 5.70 -18.02 -8.45
CA SER A 35 6.74 -17.09 -8.00
C SER A 35 6.25 -15.64 -8.05
N ALA A 36 5.65 -15.21 -9.16
CA ALA A 36 5.14 -13.84 -9.32
C ALA A 36 4.02 -13.51 -8.31
N ASN A 37 3.17 -14.47 -7.96
CA ASN A 37 2.16 -14.30 -6.92
C ASN A 37 2.80 -14.15 -5.52
N ALA A 38 3.84 -14.92 -5.21
CA ALA A 38 4.58 -14.79 -3.96
C ALA A 38 5.23 -13.40 -3.84
N ASP A 39 5.88 -12.93 -4.92
CA ASP A 39 6.47 -11.60 -5.00
C ASP A 39 5.42 -10.48 -4.84
N LEU A 40 4.25 -10.65 -5.45
CA LEU A 40 3.13 -9.72 -5.30
C LEU A 40 2.62 -9.66 -3.86
N GLN A 41 2.50 -10.81 -3.20
CA GLN A 41 2.08 -10.87 -1.79
C GLN A 41 3.11 -10.20 -0.87
N SER A 42 4.42 -10.42 -1.09
CA SER A 42 5.49 -9.76 -0.35
C SER A 42 5.42 -8.24 -0.50
N SER A 43 5.34 -7.74 -1.74
CA SER A 43 5.27 -6.29 -1.97
C SER A 43 3.98 -5.65 -1.45
N ALA A 44 2.87 -6.39 -1.43
CA ALA A 44 1.62 -5.92 -0.80
C ALA A 44 1.77 -5.78 0.72
N ALA A 45 2.48 -6.71 1.37
CA ALA A 45 2.77 -6.63 2.80
C ALA A 45 3.71 -5.46 3.13
N GLU A 46 4.74 -5.24 2.31
CA GLU A 46 5.65 -4.10 2.46
C GLU A 46 4.92 -2.75 2.29
N LEU A 47 4.06 -2.63 1.28
CA LEU A 47 3.24 -1.45 1.07
C LEU A 47 2.33 -1.17 2.27
N LYS A 48 1.65 -2.20 2.78
CA LYS A 48 0.79 -2.08 3.97
C LYS A 48 1.58 -1.64 5.21
N ALA A 49 2.79 -2.17 5.41
CA ALA A 49 3.65 -1.76 6.50
C ALA A 49 4.10 -0.30 6.36
N ALA A 50 4.48 0.13 5.15
CA ALA A 50 4.86 1.52 4.88
C ALA A 50 3.68 2.51 5.09
N GLU A 51 2.46 2.12 4.70
CA GLU A 51 1.25 2.91 4.94
C GLU A 51 0.93 3.04 6.44
N ALA A 52 1.07 1.95 7.20
CA ALA A 52 0.86 1.95 8.65
C ALA A 52 1.87 2.89 9.35
N ALA A 53 3.16 2.77 9.03
CA ALA A 53 4.20 3.63 9.59
C ALA A 53 3.97 5.12 9.26
N LEU A 54 3.56 5.42 8.03
CA LEU A 54 3.23 6.79 7.62
C LEU A 54 2.02 7.33 8.38
N ARG A 55 0.99 6.51 8.60
CA ARG A 55 -0.20 6.88 9.36
C ARG A 55 0.15 7.22 10.81
N GLU A 56 0.91 6.36 11.48
CA GLU A 56 1.36 6.59 12.86
C GLU A 56 2.11 7.91 13.02
N LYS A 57 3.03 8.22 12.09
CA LYS A 57 3.77 9.48 12.13
C LYS A 57 2.90 10.70 11.86
N LYS A 58 1.93 10.61 10.96
CA LYS A 58 0.94 11.67 10.72
C LYS A 58 0.06 11.90 11.93
N ASP A 59 -0.37 10.86 12.61
CA ASP A 59 -1.19 10.98 13.83
C ASP A 59 -0.37 11.60 14.97
N LEU A 60 0.90 11.19 15.15
CA LEU A 60 1.80 11.85 16.08
C LEU A 60 1.98 13.34 15.76
N GLN A 61 2.16 13.70 14.48
CA GLN A 61 2.30 15.09 14.05
C GLN A 61 1.06 15.93 14.41
N LYS A 62 -0.14 15.38 14.22
CA LYS A 62 -1.39 16.06 14.62
C LYS A 62 -1.41 16.34 16.12
N GLN A 63 -1.02 15.35 16.94
CA GLN A 63 -0.99 15.52 18.41
C GLN A 63 0.08 16.54 18.85
N VAL A 64 1.26 16.52 18.24
CA VAL A 64 2.31 17.51 18.51
C VAL A 64 1.84 18.91 18.14
N LEU A 65 1.16 19.08 17.01
CA LEU A 65 0.61 20.37 16.59
C LEU A 65 -0.49 20.86 17.55
N ALA A 66 -1.43 19.99 17.93
CA ALA A 66 -2.49 20.31 18.87
C ALA A 66 -1.92 20.72 20.23
N TYR A 67 -0.92 19.97 20.74
CA TYR A 67 -0.24 20.28 21.98
C TYR A 67 0.55 21.59 21.92
N SER A 68 1.17 21.89 20.79
CA SER A 68 1.93 23.13 20.61
C SER A 68 1.04 24.37 20.58
N LYS A 69 -0.13 24.29 19.95
CA LYS A 69 -1.12 25.39 19.90
C LYS A 69 -1.62 25.80 21.29
N THR A 70 -1.72 24.85 22.23
CA THR A 70 -2.17 25.10 23.59
C THR A 70 -1.04 25.58 24.54
N ARG A 71 0.18 25.80 24.03
CA ARG A 71 1.35 26.18 24.83
C ARG A 71 1.11 27.43 25.67
N ASN A 72 0.57 28.48 25.07
CA ASN A 72 0.36 29.78 25.75
C ASN A 72 -0.67 29.64 26.88
N VAL A 73 -1.76 28.92 26.64
CA VAL A 73 -2.81 28.64 27.64
C VAL A 73 -2.22 27.82 28.80
N ARG A 74 -1.43 26.80 28.54
CA ARG A 74 -0.75 25.99 29.58
C ARG A 74 0.27 26.82 30.40
N GLN A 75 0.97 27.74 29.75
CA GLN A 75 1.87 28.67 30.43
C GLN A 75 1.10 29.68 31.28
N GLY A 76 -0.02 30.21 30.74
CA GLY A 76 -0.91 31.11 31.43
C GLY A 76 -1.49 30.48 32.71
N LEU A 77 -1.82 29.20 32.71
CA LEU A 77 -2.26 28.47 33.91
C LEU A 77 -1.16 28.42 34.97
N LYS A 78 0.11 28.17 34.60
CA LYS A 78 1.24 28.14 35.52
C LYS A 78 1.53 29.48 36.16
N ALA A 79 1.19 30.57 35.47
CA ALA A 79 1.36 31.93 35.97
C ALA A 79 0.32 32.33 37.02
N GLN A 80 -0.79 31.58 37.16
CA GLN A 80 -1.81 31.86 38.17
C GLN A 80 -1.33 31.51 39.57
N LYS A 81 -1.35 32.50 40.50
CA LYS A 81 -0.79 32.38 41.84
C LYS A 81 -1.69 31.64 42.82
N THR A 82 -3.01 31.66 42.63
CA THR A 82 -3.99 31.12 43.58
C THR A 82 -4.79 29.99 42.92
N ASP A 83 -5.27 29.05 43.71
CA ASP A 83 -6.08 27.94 43.20
C ASP A 83 -7.44 28.41 42.64
N LYS A 84 -8.02 29.44 43.23
CA LYS A 84 -9.23 30.07 42.71
C LYS A 84 -9.01 30.68 41.32
N ALA A 85 -7.86 31.38 41.14
CA ALA A 85 -7.50 31.94 39.83
C ALA A 85 -7.20 30.85 38.80
N ARG A 86 -6.53 29.75 39.21
CA ARG A 86 -6.28 28.59 38.33
C ARG A 86 -7.57 27.94 37.87
N LYS A 87 -8.54 27.74 38.76
CA LYS A 87 -9.84 27.16 38.44
C LYS A 87 -10.58 28.05 37.45
N ALA A 88 -10.71 29.32 37.72
CA ALA A 88 -11.38 30.28 36.82
C ALA A 88 -10.68 30.40 35.45
N TYR A 89 -9.35 30.35 35.43
CA TYR A 89 -8.58 30.34 34.18
C TYR A 89 -8.82 29.07 33.38
N ARG A 90 -8.90 27.90 34.02
CA ARG A 90 -9.15 26.62 33.38
C ARG A 90 -10.56 26.55 32.80
N GLU A 91 -11.57 27.06 33.52
CA GLU A 91 -12.95 27.15 33.05
C GLU A 91 -13.07 28.06 31.81
N ARG A 92 -12.34 29.18 31.80
CA ARG A 92 -12.33 30.13 30.65
C ARG A 92 -11.69 29.52 29.39
N HIS A 93 -10.72 28.63 29.56
CA HIS A 93 -9.95 27.99 28.47
C HIS A 93 -10.20 26.47 28.41
N GLU A 94 -11.40 26.03 28.76
CA GLU A 94 -11.72 24.60 28.90
C GLU A 94 -11.44 23.81 27.62
N SER A 95 -11.83 24.33 26.45
CA SER A 95 -11.59 23.67 25.15
C SER A 95 -10.10 23.44 24.88
N ASP A 96 -9.24 24.42 25.18
CA ASP A 96 -7.80 24.31 24.99
C ASP A 96 -7.19 23.25 25.92
N PHE A 97 -7.70 23.18 27.17
CA PHE A 97 -7.24 22.16 28.12
C PHE A 97 -7.70 20.75 27.74
N ILE A 98 -8.92 20.58 27.22
CA ILE A 98 -9.36 19.29 26.68
C ILE A 98 -8.43 18.81 25.55
N ILE A 99 -8.07 19.69 24.63
CA ILE A 99 -7.13 19.40 23.54
C ILE A 99 -5.74 19.06 24.09
N ALA A 100 -5.24 19.84 25.04
CA ALA A 100 -3.93 19.62 25.66
C ALA A 100 -3.88 18.29 26.42
N ASP A 101 -4.90 17.97 27.20
CA ASP A 101 -5.00 16.77 28.01
C ASP A 101 -5.14 15.52 27.11
N ALA A 102 -5.88 15.61 26.01
CA ALA A 102 -5.99 14.54 25.01
C ALA A 102 -4.63 14.25 24.36
N ALA A 103 -3.91 15.29 23.92
CA ALA A 103 -2.56 15.13 23.35
C ALA A 103 -1.56 14.58 24.37
N ALA A 104 -1.62 15.05 25.63
CA ALA A 104 -0.76 14.54 26.70
C ALA A 104 -1.05 13.07 27.05
N ARG A 105 -2.32 12.63 26.96
CA ARG A 105 -2.71 11.23 27.12
C ARG A 105 -2.11 10.38 26.00
N TYR A 106 -2.28 10.80 24.75
CA TYR A 106 -1.69 10.14 23.60
C TYR A 106 -0.17 9.94 23.77
N PHE A 107 0.58 10.98 24.18
CA PHE A 107 2.02 10.85 24.40
C PHE A 107 2.36 9.83 25.47
N ARG A 108 1.60 9.76 26.56
CA ARG A 108 1.80 8.77 27.63
C ARG A 108 1.53 7.35 27.15
N GLU A 109 0.46 7.13 26.41
CA GLU A 109 0.10 5.83 25.83
C GLU A 109 1.17 5.35 24.84
N GLN A 110 1.79 6.26 24.10
CA GLN A 110 2.88 5.96 23.17
C GLN A 110 4.28 5.94 23.85
N GLY A 111 4.38 6.13 25.16
CA GLY A 111 5.65 6.17 25.88
C GLY A 111 6.53 7.37 25.55
N ILE A 112 5.96 8.42 24.96
CA ILE A 112 6.69 9.61 24.51
C ILE A 112 6.85 10.58 25.70
N LYS A 113 8.03 10.62 26.28
CA LYS A 113 8.36 11.53 27.41
C LYS A 113 8.48 12.99 26.97
N LYS A 114 9.01 13.24 25.78
CA LYS A 114 9.19 14.57 25.22
C LYS A 114 8.70 14.57 23.76
N PRO A 115 7.67 15.38 23.42
CA PRO A 115 7.21 15.49 22.05
C PRO A 115 8.35 15.91 21.11
N PRO A 116 8.50 15.24 19.96
CA PRO A 116 9.52 15.60 18.99
C PRO A 116 9.21 16.97 18.34
N ALA A 117 10.24 17.57 17.75
CA ALA A 117 10.07 18.82 17.03
C ALA A 117 9.20 18.62 15.78
N TYR A 118 8.25 19.51 15.53
CA TYR A 118 7.36 19.44 14.37
C TYR A 118 8.11 19.34 13.04
N LYS A 119 9.19 20.13 12.87
CA LYS A 119 10.02 20.08 11.65
C LYS A 119 10.69 18.72 11.43
N ALA A 120 11.14 18.08 12.51
CA ALA A 120 11.74 16.74 12.40
C ALA A 120 10.71 15.69 11.97
N LEU A 121 9.49 15.74 12.53
CA LEU A 121 8.39 14.89 12.11
C LEU A 121 7.98 15.15 10.65
N GLN A 122 7.98 16.40 10.23
CA GLN A 122 7.68 16.75 8.84
C GLN A 122 8.67 16.10 7.88
N ALA A 123 9.97 16.22 8.14
CA ALA A 123 11.02 15.59 7.32
C ALA A 123 10.90 14.05 7.32
N GLU A 124 10.57 13.45 8.47
CA GLU A 124 10.36 12.00 8.56
C GLU A 124 9.12 11.54 7.75
N ILE A 125 8.02 12.29 7.81
CA ILE A 125 6.81 12.02 7.02
C ILE A 125 7.09 12.14 5.52
N GLU A 126 7.87 13.12 5.09
CA GLU A 126 8.26 13.27 3.68
C GLU A 126 9.08 12.06 3.21
N ARG A 127 10.04 11.61 4.02
CA ARG A 127 10.84 10.41 3.75
C ARG A 127 9.96 9.15 3.67
N LEU A 128 9.06 8.96 4.64
CA LEU A 128 8.14 7.81 4.65
C LEU A 128 7.15 7.86 3.47
N THR A 129 6.73 9.04 3.07
CA THR A 129 5.87 9.21 1.89
C THR A 129 6.59 8.80 0.61
N ALA A 130 7.86 9.18 0.45
CA ALA A 130 8.68 8.73 -0.68
C ALA A 130 8.87 7.21 -0.67
N GLY A 131 9.16 6.62 0.49
CA GLY A 131 9.28 5.17 0.67
C GLY A 131 7.98 4.43 0.33
N LYS A 132 6.84 4.90 0.84
CA LYS A 132 5.52 4.32 0.49
C LYS A 132 5.25 4.39 -1.02
N ASN A 133 5.60 5.49 -1.68
CA ASN A 133 5.41 5.63 -3.13
C ASN A 133 6.30 4.65 -3.91
N ALA A 134 7.53 4.40 -3.46
CA ALA A 134 8.40 3.38 -4.05
C ALA A 134 7.80 1.97 -3.90
N CYS A 135 7.33 1.60 -2.70
CA CYS A 135 6.63 0.33 -2.46
C CYS A 135 5.37 0.19 -3.34
N TYR A 136 4.61 1.27 -3.52
CA TYR A 136 3.42 1.26 -4.37
C TYR A 136 3.76 1.01 -5.85
N ASN A 137 4.83 1.62 -6.35
CA ASN A 137 5.28 1.40 -7.73
C ASN A 137 5.76 -0.04 -7.93
N ASP A 138 6.51 -0.60 -6.98
CA ASP A 138 6.94 -2.00 -7.00
C ASP A 138 5.72 -2.95 -7.00
N TYR A 139 4.78 -2.74 -6.08
CA TYR A 139 3.53 -3.52 -6.04
C TYR A 139 2.77 -3.46 -7.38
N ARG A 140 2.69 -2.28 -7.99
CA ARG A 140 2.01 -2.10 -9.28
C ARG A 140 2.70 -2.88 -10.39
N THR A 141 4.01 -2.83 -10.47
CA THR A 141 4.81 -3.58 -11.45
C THR A 141 4.62 -5.09 -11.28
N LYS A 142 4.68 -5.61 -10.06
CA LYS A 142 4.46 -7.03 -9.77
C LYS A 142 3.04 -7.47 -10.09
N LYS A 143 2.04 -6.63 -9.83
CA LYS A 143 0.65 -6.88 -10.18
C LYS A 143 0.43 -6.95 -11.69
N GLU A 144 1.07 -6.08 -12.46
CA GLU A 144 1.05 -6.13 -13.93
C GLU A 144 1.69 -7.43 -14.42
N ARG A 145 2.83 -7.83 -13.84
CA ARG A 145 3.50 -9.09 -14.16
C ARG A 145 2.61 -10.32 -13.95
N VAL A 146 1.92 -10.40 -12.82
CA VAL A 146 0.97 -11.50 -12.56
C VAL A 146 -0.16 -11.50 -13.61
N ARG A 147 -0.69 -10.33 -13.98
CA ARG A 147 -1.73 -10.22 -15.03
C ARG A 147 -1.25 -10.72 -16.39
N GLU A 148 -0.02 -10.36 -16.79
CA GLU A 148 0.58 -10.82 -18.03
C GLU A 148 0.69 -12.34 -18.05
N LEU A 149 1.23 -12.95 -16.98
CA LEU A 149 1.36 -14.40 -16.87
C LEU A 149 -0.01 -15.11 -16.87
N GLN A 150 -1.03 -14.56 -16.21
CA GLN A 150 -2.39 -15.07 -16.22
C GLN A 150 -3.00 -15.01 -17.64
N THR A 151 -2.76 -13.92 -18.36
CA THR A 151 -3.21 -13.75 -19.75
C THR A 151 -2.54 -14.78 -20.66
N MET A 152 -1.23 -14.98 -20.50
CA MET A 152 -0.48 -16.01 -21.24
C MET A 152 -1.05 -17.42 -20.98
N LYS A 153 -1.31 -17.76 -19.72
CA LYS A 153 -1.90 -19.03 -19.32
C LYS A 153 -3.29 -19.23 -19.94
N SER A 154 -4.11 -18.18 -19.93
CA SER A 154 -5.45 -18.21 -20.57
C SER A 154 -5.35 -18.42 -22.08
N ASN A 155 -4.44 -17.70 -22.76
CA ASN A 155 -4.22 -17.84 -24.20
C ASN A 155 -3.75 -19.25 -24.56
N LEU A 156 -2.83 -19.85 -23.80
CA LEU A 156 -2.38 -21.22 -24.00
C LEU A 156 -3.52 -22.23 -23.84
N SER A 157 -4.35 -22.05 -22.82
CA SER A 157 -5.52 -22.91 -22.61
C SER A 157 -6.49 -22.83 -23.79
N GLN A 158 -6.72 -21.63 -24.34
CA GLN A 158 -7.58 -21.44 -25.51
C GLN A 158 -6.99 -22.08 -26.77
N MET A 159 -5.67 -21.99 -26.99
CA MET A 159 -5.00 -22.64 -28.11
C MET A 159 -5.15 -24.16 -28.05
N ARG A 160 -4.98 -24.74 -26.85
CA ARG A 160 -5.15 -26.21 -26.65
C ARG A 160 -6.57 -26.67 -26.81
N CYS A 161 -7.57 -25.91 -26.39
CA CYS A 161 -9.00 -26.21 -26.58
C CYS A 161 -9.47 -25.95 -28.00
N GLY A 162 -8.82 -25.04 -28.74
CA GLY A 162 -9.15 -24.70 -30.12
C GLY A 162 -8.55 -25.63 -31.18
N GLU A 163 -7.67 -26.58 -30.81
CA GLU A 163 -7.27 -27.68 -31.69
C GLU A 163 -8.45 -28.66 -31.81
N PRO A 164 -9.22 -28.67 -32.92
CA PRO A 164 -10.20 -29.71 -33.15
C PRO A 164 -9.40 -31.02 -33.22
N SER A 165 -9.84 -32.02 -32.48
CA SER A 165 -9.28 -33.36 -32.48
C SER A 165 -9.24 -33.90 -33.92
N ARG A 166 -8.17 -33.57 -34.65
CA ARG A 166 -7.86 -34.15 -35.97
C ARG A 166 -7.74 -35.67 -35.94
N GLN A 167 -7.56 -36.24 -34.75
CA GLN A 167 -7.50 -37.69 -34.55
C GLN A 167 -8.84 -38.41 -34.70
N LYS A 168 -10.00 -37.79 -34.50
CA LYS A 168 -11.30 -38.45 -34.68
C LYS A 168 -11.81 -38.53 -36.13
N LYS A 169 -11.22 -37.79 -37.07
CA LYS A 169 -11.61 -37.88 -38.48
C LYS A 169 -10.88 -38.98 -39.26
N GLN A 170 -9.73 -39.45 -38.80
CA GLN A 170 -9.01 -40.54 -39.47
C GLN A 170 -9.51 -41.95 -39.11
N GLU A 171 -10.23 -42.11 -38.01
CA GLU A 171 -10.82 -43.38 -37.61
C GLU A 171 -12.21 -43.63 -38.16
N GLN A 172 -12.88 -42.61 -38.77
CA GLN A 172 -14.17 -42.78 -39.43
C GLN A 172 -14.09 -42.99 -40.95
N GLU A 173 -12.89 -42.91 -41.54
CA GLU A 173 -12.65 -43.18 -42.98
C GLU A 173 -11.85 -44.48 -43.22
N ARG A 174 -11.82 -45.39 -42.26
CA ARG A 174 -11.32 -46.76 -42.39
C ARG A 174 -12.46 -47.74 -42.06
#